data_d2d8d90a0695276f9a93f1828c9e003d
#
_entry.id   d2d8d90a0695276f9a93f1828c9e003d
#
_cell.length_a   1.000
_cell.length_b   1.000
_cell.length_c   1.000
_cell.angle_alpha   90.00
_cell.angle_beta   90.00
_cell.angle_gamma   90.00
#
_symmetry.space_group_name_H-M   'P 1'
#
loop_
_entity.id
_entity.type
_entity.pdbx_description
1 polymer ?
#
loop_
_entity_poly.entity_id
_entity_poly.type
_entity_poly.pdbx_seq_one_letter_code
_entity_poly.pdbx_strand_id
1 'polypeptide(L)'
;MNVDSQEIAKFEAIASHWWDPHGDFKPLHLMNPLRLEWISDHCDGLFGKQVLDVGCGGGILSESMAKQGAQVLGVDMGHEPLQVARLHALEQNVKLDYQRITVEELAEQRPASFDVVTCMEMLEHVPDPA
;
A
#
# COMPACT_ATOMS: atom_id res chain seq x y z
N MET A 1 24.95 -7.71 17.60
CA MET A 1 24.22 -8.09 17.00
C MET A 1 24.32 -8.11 15.73
N ASN A 2 23.94 -8.83 15.24
CA ASN A 2 24.15 -9.04 13.97
C ASN A 2 22.97 -9.06 13.26
N VAL A 3 22.61 -8.01 12.67
CA VAL A 3 21.72 -8.14 11.57
C VAL A 3 22.46 -8.93 10.56
N ASP A 4 21.97 -10.08 10.30
CA ASP A 4 22.55 -10.96 9.35
C ASP A 4 22.55 -10.26 7.99
N SER A 5 23.71 -10.08 7.41
CA SER A 5 23.84 -9.44 6.11
C SER A 5 23.11 -10.21 5.02
N GLN A 6 22.92 -11.52 5.19
CA GLN A 6 22.16 -12.32 4.25
C GLN A 6 20.68 -12.01 4.32
N GLU A 7 20.15 -11.69 5.51
CA GLU A 7 18.77 -11.27 5.64
C GLU A 7 18.52 -9.92 5.00
N ILE A 8 19.43 -8.98 5.19
CA ILE A 8 19.33 -7.67 4.56
C ILE A 8 19.32 -7.81 3.05
N ALA A 9 20.25 -8.60 2.52
CA ALA A 9 20.33 -8.83 1.07
C ALA A 9 19.05 -9.49 0.54
N LYS A 10 18.47 -10.41 1.32
CA LYS A 10 17.24 -11.08 0.95
C LYS A 10 16.07 -10.08 0.87
N PHE A 11 15.93 -9.20 1.85
CA PHE A 11 14.88 -8.18 1.84
C PHE A 11 15.08 -7.19 0.69
N GLU A 12 16.32 -6.79 0.42
CA GLU A 12 16.61 -5.89 -0.69
C GLU A 12 16.25 -6.54 -2.03
N ALA A 13 16.53 -7.84 -2.18
CA ALA A 13 16.19 -8.57 -3.39
C ALA A 13 14.67 -8.64 -3.58
N ILE A 14 13.92 -8.90 -2.50
CA ILE A 14 12.47 -8.95 -2.53
C ILE A 14 11.90 -7.58 -2.87
N ALA A 15 12.41 -6.52 -2.25
CA ALA A 15 11.97 -5.16 -2.51
C ALA A 15 12.21 -4.77 -3.96
N SER A 16 13.38 -5.10 -4.49
CA SER A 16 13.69 -4.84 -5.90
C SER A 16 12.75 -5.59 -6.82
N HIS A 17 12.39 -6.81 -6.46
CA HIS A 17 11.47 -7.63 -7.25
C HIS A 17 10.08 -7.02 -7.31
N TRP A 18 9.53 -6.60 -6.15
CA TRP A 18 8.23 -5.96 -6.09
C TRP A 18 8.16 -4.68 -6.91
N TRP A 19 9.22 -3.88 -6.86
CA TRP A 19 9.26 -2.56 -7.48
C TRP A 19 9.90 -2.53 -8.86
N ASP A 20 10.25 -3.70 -9.40
CA ASP A 20 10.77 -3.81 -10.76
C ASP A 20 9.60 -3.73 -11.75
N PRO A 21 9.49 -2.65 -12.54
CA PRO A 21 8.36 -2.50 -13.46
C PRO A 21 8.41 -3.47 -14.65
N HIS A 22 9.49 -4.21 -14.78
CA HIS A 22 9.67 -5.20 -15.84
C HIS A 22 9.69 -6.63 -15.32
N GLY A 23 9.49 -6.84 -14.02
CA GLY A 23 9.50 -8.14 -13.38
C GLY A 23 8.12 -8.75 -13.24
N ASP A 24 7.98 -9.65 -12.26
CA ASP A 24 6.72 -10.40 -12.04
C ASP A 24 5.54 -9.50 -11.66
N PHE A 25 5.81 -8.32 -11.11
CA PHE A 25 4.77 -7.38 -10.70
C PHE A 25 4.49 -6.31 -11.76
N LYS A 26 4.98 -6.52 -12.98
CA LYS A 26 4.72 -5.62 -14.10
C LYS A 26 3.23 -5.27 -14.27
N PRO A 27 2.29 -6.23 -14.20
CA PRO A 27 0.88 -5.87 -14.34
C PRO A 27 0.40 -4.83 -13.33
N LEU A 28 0.89 -4.92 -12.08
CA LEU A 28 0.52 -3.94 -11.06
C LEU A 28 1.06 -2.55 -11.39
N HIS A 29 2.30 -2.48 -11.87
CA HIS A 29 2.90 -1.19 -12.25
C HIS A 29 2.20 -0.57 -13.45
N LEU A 30 1.79 -1.40 -14.42
CA LEU A 30 1.08 -0.90 -15.60
C LEU A 30 -0.31 -0.38 -15.25
N MET A 31 -1.00 -1.06 -14.34
CA MET A 31 -2.35 -0.67 -13.97
C MET A 31 -2.41 0.43 -12.92
N ASN A 32 -1.33 0.64 -12.18
CA ASN A 32 -1.32 1.58 -11.07
C ASN A 32 -1.73 3.00 -11.46
N PRO A 33 -1.20 3.60 -12.54
CA PRO A 33 -1.61 4.96 -12.92
C PRO A 33 -3.10 5.06 -13.24
N LEU A 34 -3.67 4.03 -13.87
CA LEU A 34 -5.09 4.00 -14.22
C LEU A 34 -5.96 3.90 -12.97
N ARG A 35 -5.57 3.05 -12.03
CA ARG A 35 -6.27 2.91 -10.76
C ARG A 35 -6.22 4.20 -9.95
N LEU A 36 -5.05 4.81 -9.91
CA LEU A 36 -4.84 6.05 -9.19
C LEU A 36 -5.72 7.17 -9.75
N GLU A 37 -5.76 7.31 -11.07
CA GLU A 37 -6.59 8.30 -11.75
C GLU A 37 -8.08 8.05 -11.47
N TRP A 38 -8.50 6.80 -11.56
CA TRP A 38 -9.88 6.43 -11.28
C TRP A 38 -10.29 6.79 -9.85
N ILE A 39 -9.44 6.46 -8.87
CA ILE A 39 -9.70 6.76 -7.47
C ILE A 39 -9.77 8.27 -7.26
N SER A 40 -8.80 8.99 -7.80
CA SER A 40 -8.75 10.45 -7.65
C SER A 40 -9.99 11.12 -8.23
N ASP A 41 -10.44 10.68 -9.40
CA ASP A 41 -11.63 11.23 -10.05
C ASP A 41 -12.89 10.95 -9.23
N HIS A 42 -12.97 9.78 -8.60
CA HIS A 42 -14.17 9.39 -7.85
C HIS A 42 -14.24 10.00 -6.45
N CYS A 43 -13.15 10.55 -5.94
CA CYS A 43 -13.16 11.19 -4.63
C CYS A 43 -12.81 12.69 -4.67
N ASP A 44 -12.85 13.29 -5.87
CA ASP A 44 -12.54 14.71 -6.05
C ASP A 44 -11.12 15.06 -5.61
N GLY A 45 -10.17 14.20 -5.93
CA GLY A 45 -8.78 14.37 -5.58
C GLY A 45 -8.42 13.73 -4.24
N LEU A 46 -7.16 13.39 -4.09
CA LEU A 46 -6.67 12.69 -2.89
C LEU A 46 -6.02 13.61 -1.86
N PHE A 47 -5.70 14.83 -2.22
CA PHE A 47 -4.98 15.73 -1.34
C PHE A 47 -5.73 15.95 -0.02
N GLY A 48 -5.04 15.74 1.08
CA GLY A 48 -5.58 15.95 2.42
C GLY A 48 -6.56 14.89 2.91
N LYS A 49 -6.87 13.90 2.09
CA LYS A 49 -7.81 12.85 2.48
C LYS A 49 -7.14 11.76 3.28
N GLN A 50 -7.91 11.17 4.20
CA GLN A 50 -7.48 10.02 4.97
C GLN A 50 -7.88 8.77 4.21
N VAL A 51 -6.88 7.97 3.79
CA VAL A 51 -7.08 6.82 2.91
C VAL A 51 -6.63 5.54 3.61
N LEU A 52 -7.48 4.52 3.55
CA LEU A 52 -7.12 3.16 3.95
C LEU A 52 -6.96 2.33 2.69
N ASP A 53 -5.79 1.71 2.52
CA ASP A 53 -5.53 0.80 1.40
C ASP A 53 -5.46 -0.63 1.94
N VAL A 54 -6.52 -1.40 1.68
CA VAL A 54 -6.66 -2.77 2.17
C VAL A 54 -5.98 -3.74 1.21
N GLY A 55 -5.14 -4.62 1.76
CA GLY A 55 -4.38 -5.54 0.94
C GLY A 55 -3.30 -4.81 0.15
N CYS A 56 -2.60 -3.90 0.82
CA CYS A 56 -1.67 -2.99 0.14
C CYS A 56 -0.44 -3.68 -0.48
N GLY A 57 -0.10 -4.89 -0.06
CA GLY A 57 1.06 -5.60 -0.57
C GLY A 57 2.34 -4.81 -0.42
N GLY A 58 3.13 -4.72 -1.48
CA GLY A 58 4.40 -3.99 -1.49
C GLY A 58 4.28 -2.46 -1.57
N GLY A 59 3.06 -1.92 -1.52
CA GLY A 59 2.85 -0.49 -1.38
C GLY A 59 2.79 0.33 -2.66
N ILE A 60 2.64 -0.31 -3.81
CA ILE A 60 2.66 0.40 -5.10
C ILE A 60 1.57 1.46 -5.17
N LEU A 61 0.32 1.10 -4.88
CA LEU A 61 -0.79 2.04 -4.89
C LEU A 61 -0.74 2.99 -3.69
N SER A 62 -0.49 2.46 -2.49
CA SER A 62 -0.41 3.25 -1.27
C SER A 62 0.57 4.41 -1.42
N GLU A 63 1.76 4.12 -1.92
CA GLU A 63 2.79 5.14 -2.09
C GLU A 63 2.39 6.20 -3.11
N SER A 64 1.75 5.78 -4.20
CA SER A 64 1.26 6.72 -5.22
C SER A 64 0.21 7.66 -4.65
N MET A 65 -0.70 7.15 -3.82
CA MET A 65 -1.71 8.00 -3.18
C MET A 65 -1.07 8.99 -2.19
N ALA A 66 -0.09 8.52 -1.43
CA ALA A 66 0.63 9.39 -0.49
C ALA A 66 1.37 10.51 -1.22
N LYS A 67 1.93 10.22 -2.38
CA LYS A 67 2.60 11.22 -3.21
C LYS A 67 1.65 12.30 -3.72
N GLN A 68 0.37 11.99 -3.79
CA GLN A 68 -0.65 12.99 -4.15
C GLN A 68 -1.17 13.78 -2.95
N GLY A 69 -0.58 13.61 -1.79
CA GLY A 69 -0.91 14.37 -0.61
C GLY A 69 -1.94 13.74 0.31
N ALA A 70 -2.33 12.48 0.07
CA ALA A 70 -3.22 11.76 0.95
C ALA A 70 -2.47 11.30 2.21
N GLN A 71 -3.20 11.18 3.30
CA GLN A 71 -2.71 10.54 4.52
C GLN A 71 -3.13 9.06 4.45
N VAL A 72 -2.16 8.21 4.10
CA VAL A 72 -2.44 6.81 3.78
C VAL A 72 -2.03 5.88 4.91
N LEU A 73 -2.93 4.94 5.23
CA LEU A 73 -2.59 3.76 6.03
C LEU A 73 -2.77 2.55 5.11
N GLY A 74 -1.70 1.82 4.85
CA GLY A 74 -1.75 0.57 4.12
C GLY A 74 -1.82 -0.59 5.10
N VAL A 75 -2.72 -1.52 4.89
CA VAL A 75 -2.84 -2.69 5.75
C VAL A 75 -2.76 -3.97 4.92
N ASP A 76 -2.12 -4.97 5.51
CA ASP A 76 -1.96 -6.27 4.87
C ASP A 76 -1.68 -7.29 5.96
N MET A 77 -1.95 -8.56 5.68
CA MET A 77 -1.62 -9.63 6.62
C MET A 77 -0.25 -10.23 6.36
N GLY A 78 0.35 -9.94 5.20
CA GLY A 78 1.65 -10.45 4.84
C GLY A 78 2.78 -9.63 5.47
N HIS A 79 3.60 -10.27 6.30
CA HIS A 79 4.73 -9.61 6.94
C HIS A 79 5.75 -9.12 5.92
N GLU A 80 6.08 -9.97 4.97
CA GLU A 80 7.11 -9.69 3.97
C GLU A 80 6.73 -8.54 3.03
N PRO A 81 5.53 -8.51 2.42
CA PRO A 81 5.14 -7.36 1.60
C PRO A 81 5.16 -6.04 2.37
N LEU A 82 4.73 -6.06 3.63
CA LEU A 82 4.75 -4.83 4.45
C LEU A 82 6.16 -4.33 4.71
N GLN A 83 7.12 -5.23 4.89
CA GLN A 83 8.51 -4.81 5.06
C GLN A 83 9.05 -4.18 3.77
N VAL A 84 8.69 -4.75 2.62
CA VAL A 84 9.03 -4.18 1.32
C VAL A 84 8.44 -2.78 1.18
N ALA A 85 7.16 -2.64 1.53
CA ALA A 85 6.46 -1.36 1.42
C ALA A 85 7.11 -0.28 2.29
N ARG A 86 7.44 -0.63 3.54
CA ARG A 86 8.09 0.30 4.46
C ARG A 86 9.47 0.72 3.97
N LEU A 87 10.26 -0.24 3.51
CA LEU A 87 11.61 0.04 3.03
C LEU A 87 11.58 0.96 1.82
N HIS A 88 10.73 0.68 0.85
CA HIS A 88 10.64 1.49 -0.36
C HIS A 88 10.17 2.92 -0.04
N ALA A 89 9.20 3.07 0.86
CA ALA A 89 8.73 4.39 1.27
C ALA A 89 9.85 5.20 1.92
N LEU A 90 10.67 4.56 2.75
CA LEU A 90 11.82 5.22 3.36
C LEU A 90 12.83 5.67 2.30
N GLU A 91 13.14 4.80 1.34
CA GLU A 91 14.07 5.12 0.27
C GLU A 91 13.58 6.27 -0.60
N GLN A 92 12.28 6.34 -0.82
CA GLN A 92 11.68 7.40 -1.65
C GLN A 92 11.29 8.63 -0.85
N ASN A 93 11.50 8.60 0.46
CA ASN A 93 11.14 9.71 1.35
C ASN A 93 9.66 10.05 1.28
N VAL A 94 8.82 9.03 1.20
CA VAL A 94 7.36 9.16 1.19
C VAL A 94 6.83 8.88 2.59
N LYS A 95 5.97 9.75 3.10
CA LYS A 95 5.41 9.59 4.44
C LYS A 95 4.05 8.92 4.35
N LEU A 96 3.96 7.73 4.90
CA LEU A 96 2.71 7.01 5.08
C LEU A 96 2.93 5.94 6.14
N ASP A 97 1.84 5.33 6.60
CA ASP A 97 1.91 4.30 7.62
C ASP A 97 1.47 2.96 7.04
N TYR A 98 2.06 1.90 7.55
CA TYR A 98 1.68 0.52 7.23
C TYR A 98 1.44 -0.25 8.52
N GLN A 99 0.46 -1.15 8.48
CA GLN A 99 0.14 -1.96 9.67
C GLN A 99 -0.29 -3.36 9.25
N ARG A 100 0.17 -4.35 10.00
CA ARG A 100 -0.26 -5.72 9.81
C ARG A 100 -1.47 -5.98 10.68
N ILE A 101 -2.65 -5.88 10.08
CA ILE A 101 -3.90 -5.97 10.81
C ILE A 101 -5.02 -6.35 9.84
N THR A 102 -6.07 -7.01 10.34
CA THR A 102 -7.25 -7.27 9.52
C THR A 102 -8.14 -6.03 9.49
N VAL A 103 -8.99 -5.95 8.48
CA VAL A 103 -9.95 -4.85 8.36
C VAL A 103 -10.90 -4.84 9.55
N GLU A 104 -11.30 -6.01 10.01
CA GLU A 104 -12.21 -6.13 11.15
C GLU A 104 -11.58 -5.56 12.43
N GLU A 105 -10.32 -5.92 12.69
CA GLU A 105 -9.61 -5.39 13.86
C GLU A 105 -9.42 -3.89 13.77
N LEU A 106 -9.11 -3.40 12.58
CA LEU A 106 -8.92 -1.96 12.37
C LEU A 106 -10.22 -1.20 12.57
N ALA A 107 -11.35 -1.75 12.10
CA ALA A 107 -12.64 -1.13 12.26
C ALA A 107 -13.03 -0.99 13.74
N GLU A 108 -12.62 -1.93 14.57
CA GLU A 108 -12.84 -1.85 16.01
C GLU A 108 -12.01 -0.75 16.66
N GLN A 109 -10.76 -0.58 16.19
CA GLN A 109 -9.85 0.41 16.75
C GLN A 109 -10.11 1.83 16.24
N ARG A 110 -10.50 1.96 14.98
CA ARG A 110 -10.62 3.25 14.30
C ARG A 110 -11.87 3.31 13.44
N PRO A 111 -13.06 3.22 14.03
CA PRO A 111 -14.29 3.27 13.24
C PRO A 111 -14.46 4.62 12.57
N ALA A 112 -14.88 4.61 11.31
CA ALA A 112 -15.19 5.80 10.53
C ALA A 112 -14.05 6.83 10.44
N SER A 113 -12.79 6.34 10.43
CA SER A 113 -11.62 7.23 10.43
C SER A 113 -11.12 7.61 9.05
N PHE A 114 -11.69 7.05 7.99
CA PHE A 114 -11.16 7.22 6.63
C PHE A 114 -12.17 7.84 5.69
N ASP A 115 -11.68 8.73 4.83
CA ASP A 115 -12.50 9.35 3.78
C ASP A 115 -12.62 8.44 2.57
N VAL A 116 -11.59 7.64 2.31
CA VAL A 116 -11.52 6.74 1.15
C VAL A 116 -10.98 5.41 1.60
N VAL A 117 -11.59 4.33 1.13
CA VAL A 117 -11.09 2.97 1.37
C VAL A 117 -10.86 2.32 0.01
N THR A 118 -9.63 1.85 -0.21
CA THR A 118 -9.28 1.13 -1.43
C THR A 118 -8.98 -0.32 -1.11
N CYS A 119 -9.40 -1.22 -1.98
CA CYS A 119 -9.07 -2.64 -1.88
C CYS A 119 -9.05 -3.23 -3.29
N MET A 120 -8.24 -2.63 -4.14
CA MET A 120 -8.30 -2.87 -5.58
C MET A 120 -8.03 -4.31 -5.98
N GLU A 121 -7.16 -5.00 -5.26
CA GLU A 121 -6.85 -6.38 -5.57
C GLU A 121 -7.85 -7.36 -4.98
N MET A 122 -8.62 -6.93 -3.99
CA MET A 122 -9.57 -7.77 -3.29
C MET A 122 -11.01 -7.37 -3.55
N LEU A 123 -11.22 -6.40 -4.43
CA LEU A 123 -12.52 -5.79 -4.64
C LEU A 123 -13.62 -6.81 -4.98
N GLU A 124 -13.28 -7.82 -5.75
CA GLU A 124 -14.22 -8.86 -6.14
C GLU A 124 -14.63 -9.78 -4.98
N HIS A 125 -13.86 -9.74 -3.89
CA HIS A 125 -14.09 -10.59 -2.72
C HIS A 125 -14.73 -9.84 -1.56
N VAL A 126 -14.91 -8.53 -1.70
CA VAL A 126 -15.46 -7.68 -0.66
C VAL A 126 -16.86 -7.24 -1.08
N PRO A 127 -17.91 -7.67 -0.37
CA PRO A 127 -19.29 -7.37 -0.78
C PRO A 127 -19.62 -5.89 -0.73
N ASP A 128 -19.00 -5.15 0.17
CA ASP A 128 -19.21 -3.71 0.28
C ASP A 128 -17.88 -3.05 0.63
N PRO A 129 -17.15 -2.56 -0.34
CA PRO A 129 -15.84 -1.96 -0.09
C PRO A 129 -15.91 -0.53 0.45
N ALA A 130 -17.07 0.05 0.50
CA ALA A 130 -17.22 1.43 0.96
C ALA A 130 -17.25 1.55 2.48
#